data_97698a86396b90e4bb01c8c0c2a64c50
#
_entry.id   97698a86396b90e4bb01c8c0c2a64c50
#
_cell.length_a   1.000
_cell.length_b   1.000
_cell.length_c   1.000
_cell.angle_alpha   90.00
_cell.angle_beta   90.00
_cell.angle_gamma   90.00
#
_symmetry.space_group_name_H-M   'P 1'
#
loop_
_entity.id
_entity.type
_entity.pdbx_description
1 polymer ?
#
loop_
_entity_poly.entity_id
_entity_poly.type
_entity_poly.pdbx_seq_one_letter_code
_entity_poly.pdbx_strand_id
1 'polypeptide(L)'
;MSVEQVRSSYEAFNREDLDAALAMMDDDIEWHQAQGLPHGGVYHGMASVRAAIFDPLGESWWDDFRADPEEVIGMGDDVVVIGRYTAVGKKTGLPLDIPFAHVWRFRDGRAVRFHQFTDTRGWVEALG
;
A
#
# COMPACT_ATOMS: atom_id res chain seq x y z
N MET A 1 9.29 -3.54 -17.14
CA MET A 1 8.09 -2.73 -17.40
C MET A 1 7.23 -2.63 -16.15
N SER A 2 6.24 -3.50 -15.95
CA SER A 2 5.38 -3.39 -14.75
C SER A 2 6.18 -3.57 -13.45
N VAL A 3 7.13 -4.51 -13.43
CA VAL A 3 7.99 -4.72 -12.24
C VAL A 3 8.79 -3.46 -11.90
N GLU A 4 9.37 -2.81 -12.89
CA GLU A 4 10.14 -1.57 -12.67
C GLU A 4 9.25 -0.42 -12.22
N GLN A 5 8.04 -0.30 -12.79
CA GLN A 5 7.07 0.70 -12.34
C GLN A 5 6.69 0.49 -10.88
N VAL A 6 6.48 -0.76 -10.49
CA VAL A 6 6.14 -1.12 -9.10
C VAL A 6 7.31 -0.79 -8.16
N ARG A 7 8.53 -1.19 -8.50
CA ARG A 7 9.72 -0.85 -7.69
C ARG A 7 9.85 0.65 -7.51
N SER A 8 9.71 1.41 -8.58
CA SER A 8 9.80 2.88 -8.54
C SER A 8 8.71 3.49 -7.66
N SER A 9 7.49 2.93 -7.70
CA SER A 9 6.38 3.39 -6.86
C SER A 9 6.69 3.22 -5.36
N TYR A 10 7.20 2.05 -4.96
CA TYR A 10 7.57 1.81 -3.56
C TYR A 10 8.72 2.69 -3.10
N GLU A 11 9.74 2.89 -3.94
CA GLU A 11 10.83 3.81 -3.63
C GLU A 11 10.33 5.23 -3.42
N ALA A 12 9.45 5.70 -4.30
CA ALA A 12 8.84 7.03 -4.18
C ALA A 12 8.02 7.15 -2.91
N PHE A 13 7.21 6.15 -2.60
CA PHE A 13 6.41 6.11 -1.37
C PHE A 13 7.29 6.21 -0.12
N ASN A 14 8.38 5.45 -0.09
CA ASN A 14 9.27 5.40 1.08
C ASN A 14 10.11 6.68 1.24
N ARG A 15 10.29 7.48 0.18
CA ARG A 15 10.92 8.81 0.31
C ARG A 15 9.90 9.94 0.46
N GLU A 16 8.64 9.59 0.72
CA GLU A 16 7.54 10.52 0.96
C GLU A 16 7.17 11.37 -0.27
N ASP A 17 7.41 10.84 -1.46
CA ASP A 17 6.97 11.44 -2.73
C ASP A 17 5.69 10.73 -3.19
N LEU A 18 4.57 11.15 -2.61
CA LEU A 18 3.29 10.47 -2.85
C LEU A 18 2.83 10.60 -4.30
N ASP A 19 2.99 11.76 -4.91
CA ASP A 19 2.56 11.95 -6.30
C ASP A 19 3.30 11.00 -7.25
N ALA A 20 4.60 10.83 -7.08
CA ALA A 20 5.39 9.87 -7.86
C ALA A 20 4.99 8.43 -7.55
N ALA A 21 4.67 8.12 -6.28
CA ALA A 21 4.22 6.78 -5.88
C ALA A 21 2.90 6.40 -6.55
N LEU A 22 1.96 7.34 -6.68
CA LEU A 22 0.63 7.08 -7.24
C LEU A 22 0.60 7.16 -8.77
N ALA A 23 1.68 7.62 -9.41
CA ALA A 23 1.70 7.89 -10.85
C ALA A 23 1.41 6.67 -11.74
N MET A 24 1.75 5.45 -11.27
CA MET A 24 1.47 4.22 -12.02
C MET A 24 0.00 3.78 -11.95
N MET A 25 -0.77 4.35 -11.04
CA MET A 25 -2.13 3.89 -10.75
C MET A 25 -3.13 4.53 -11.69
N ASP A 26 -4.06 3.72 -12.18
CA ASP A 26 -5.17 4.19 -13.02
C ASP A 26 -6.16 5.00 -12.19
N ASP A 27 -6.76 6.03 -12.79
CA ASP A 27 -7.75 6.87 -12.10
C ASP A 27 -8.95 6.06 -11.60
N ASP A 28 -9.26 4.94 -12.26
CA ASP A 28 -10.38 4.07 -11.91
C ASP A 28 -9.93 2.82 -11.14
N ILE A 29 -8.78 2.86 -10.50
CA ILE A 29 -8.22 1.70 -9.78
C ILE A 29 -9.23 1.10 -8.78
N GLU A 30 -9.27 -0.23 -8.72
CA GLU A 30 -10.01 -0.98 -7.71
C GLU A 30 -9.03 -1.38 -6.60
N TRP A 31 -9.25 -0.86 -5.40
CA TRP A 31 -8.34 -1.03 -4.27
C TRP A 31 -8.97 -1.88 -3.19
N HIS A 32 -8.38 -3.04 -2.91
CA HIS A 32 -8.83 -3.95 -1.86
C HIS A 32 -7.91 -3.82 -0.64
N GLN A 33 -8.38 -3.08 0.36
CA GLN A 33 -7.72 -2.96 1.65
C GLN A 33 -8.12 -4.15 2.52
N ALA A 34 -7.18 -4.73 3.26
CA ALA A 34 -7.42 -5.93 4.04
C ALA A 34 -8.63 -5.80 4.98
N GLN A 35 -9.52 -6.76 4.95
CA GLN A 35 -10.80 -6.70 5.67
C GLN A 35 -10.67 -6.67 7.20
N GLY A 36 -9.60 -7.20 7.75
CA GLY A 36 -9.36 -7.17 9.19
C GLY A 36 -8.97 -5.80 9.75
N LEU A 37 -8.74 -4.81 8.88
CA LEU A 37 -8.37 -3.46 9.28
C LEU A 37 -9.62 -2.59 9.50
N PRO A 38 -9.55 -1.56 10.39
CA PRO A 38 -10.69 -0.67 10.62
C PRO A 38 -11.19 0.05 9.35
N HIS A 39 -10.27 0.30 8.42
CA HIS A 39 -10.55 0.92 7.13
C HIS A 39 -10.50 -0.07 5.98
N GLY A 40 -10.68 -1.36 6.28
CA GLY A 40 -10.72 -2.42 5.29
C GLY A 40 -11.94 -2.33 4.38
N GLY A 41 -11.84 -2.93 3.19
CA GLY A 41 -12.91 -2.95 2.22
C GLY A 41 -12.42 -2.63 0.82
N VAL A 42 -13.35 -2.40 -0.09
CA VAL A 42 -13.06 -2.11 -1.50
C VAL A 42 -13.36 -0.65 -1.79
N TYR A 43 -12.38 0.04 -2.38
CA TYR A 43 -12.49 1.43 -2.77
C TYR A 43 -12.31 1.53 -4.29
N HIS A 44 -13.10 2.38 -4.93
CA HIS A 44 -13.05 2.58 -6.37
C HIS A 44 -12.61 3.99 -6.70
N GLY A 45 -11.59 4.08 -7.55
CA GLY A 45 -11.07 5.34 -8.05
C GLY A 45 -10.00 5.94 -7.16
N MET A 46 -9.05 6.63 -7.79
CA MET A 46 -7.88 7.18 -7.12
C MET A 46 -8.25 8.24 -6.07
N ALA A 47 -9.29 9.04 -6.34
CA ALA A 47 -9.74 10.06 -5.39
C ALA A 47 -10.20 9.43 -4.07
N SER A 48 -10.99 8.35 -4.14
CA SER A 48 -11.46 7.63 -2.95
C SER A 48 -10.31 6.94 -2.21
N VAL A 49 -9.40 6.32 -2.94
CA VAL A 49 -8.24 5.63 -2.35
C VAL A 49 -7.34 6.64 -1.64
N ARG A 50 -7.07 7.77 -2.27
CA ARG A 50 -6.24 8.81 -1.68
C ARG A 50 -6.84 9.35 -0.38
N ALA A 51 -8.13 9.68 -0.41
CA ALA A 51 -8.84 10.24 0.74
C ALA A 51 -8.98 9.23 1.90
N ALA A 52 -9.24 7.96 1.59
CA ALA A 52 -9.51 6.94 2.60
C ALA A 52 -8.26 6.27 3.15
N ILE A 53 -7.20 6.16 2.36
CA ILE A 53 -6.00 5.37 2.67
C ILE A 53 -4.76 6.26 2.79
N PHE A 54 -4.36 6.92 1.69
CA PHE A 54 -3.06 7.59 1.66
C PHE A 54 -3.01 8.86 2.51
N ASP A 55 -4.04 9.68 2.50
CA ASP A 55 -4.06 10.90 3.31
C ASP A 55 -4.05 10.61 4.81
N PRO A 56 -4.94 9.74 5.35
CA PRO A 56 -4.90 9.46 6.79
C PRO A 56 -3.70 8.64 7.24
N LEU A 57 -3.09 7.87 6.35
CA LEU A 57 -2.01 6.97 6.69
C LEU A 57 -0.86 7.68 7.41
N GLY A 58 -0.40 8.82 6.90
CA GLY A 58 0.65 9.61 7.51
C GLY A 58 0.15 10.78 8.35
N GLU A 59 -1.06 11.28 8.09
CA GLU A 59 -1.65 12.39 8.84
C GLU A 59 -2.23 11.95 10.18
N SER A 60 -2.84 10.75 10.22
CA SER A 60 -3.63 10.31 11.37
C SER A 60 -3.16 9.02 12.02
N TRP A 61 -2.62 8.08 11.26
CA TRP A 61 -2.37 6.72 11.76
C TRP A 61 -0.93 6.47 12.20
N TRP A 62 0.02 6.84 11.35
CA TRP A 62 1.40 6.39 11.53
C TRP A 62 2.42 7.51 11.40
N ASP A 63 3.51 7.38 12.18
CA ASP A 63 4.76 8.10 11.96
C ASP A 63 5.74 7.17 11.26
N ASP A 64 6.54 7.71 10.35
CA ASP A 64 7.62 6.99 9.67
C ASP A 64 7.17 5.71 8.98
N PHE A 65 6.00 5.72 8.35
CA PHE A 65 5.46 4.54 7.68
C PHE A 65 6.26 4.22 6.42
N ARG A 66 6.73 2.97 6.35
CA ARG A 66 7.45 2.44 5.21
C ARG A 66 6.82 1.13 4.75
N ALA A 67 6.86 0.90 3.45
CA ALA A 67 6.51 -0.37 2.84
C ALA A 67 7.74 -0.82 2.03
N ASP A 68 8.59 -1.62 2.67
CA ASP A 68 9.85 -2.04 2.05
C ASP A 68 9.69 -3.37 1.33
N PRO A 69 9.81 -3.40 -0.02
CA PRO A 69 9.70 -4.64 -0.77
C PRO A 69 10.95 -5.50 -0.56
N GLU A 70 10.73 -6.78 -0.29
CA GLU A 70 11.79 -7.79 -0.21
C GLU A 70 11.86 -8.59 -1.51
N GLU A 71 10.70 -8.87 -2.12
CA GLU A 71 10.59 -9.56 -3.40
C GLU A 71 9.56 -8.88 -4.28
N VAL A 72 9.87 -8.73 -5.55
CA VAL A 72 8.93 -8.22 -6.56
C VAL A 72 8.89 -9.25 -7.69
N ILE A 73 7.73 -9.86 -7.91
CA ILE A 73 7.55 -10.98 -8.82
C ILE A 73 6.56 -10.61 -9.91
N GLY A 74 7.02 -10.57 -11.15
CA GLY A 74 6.16 -10.34 -12.30
C GLY A 74 5.58 -11.65 -12.82
N MET A 75 4.27 -11.66 -13.12
CA MET A 75 3.60 -12.83 -13.62
C MET A 75 2.45 -12.40 -14.56
N GLY A 76 2.73 -12.35 -15.85
CA GLY A 76 1.76 -11.85 -16.83
C GLY A 76 1.42 -10.39 -16.56
N ASP A 77 0.13 -10.12 -16.40
CA ASP A 77 -0.37 -8.77 -16.07
C ASP A 77 -0.32 -8.46 -14.58
N ASP A 78 0.11 -9.41 -13.76
CA ASP A 78 0.16 -9.27 -12.31
C ASP A 78 1.59 -9.06 -11.82
N VAL A 79 1.72 -8.27 -10.75
CA VAL A 79 2.97 -8.11 -10.00
C VAL A 79 2.68 -8.36 -8.53
N VAL A 80 3.42 -9.28 -7.92
CA VAL A 80 3.31 -9.59 -6.50
C VAL A 80 4.48 -8.96 -5.79
N VAL A 81 4.21 -8.23 -4.72
CA VAL A 81 5.24 -7.63 -3.85
C VAL A 81 5.12 -8.26 -2.47
N ILE A 82 6.21 -8.85 -2.00
CA ILE A 82 6.32 -9.36 -0.64
C ILE A 82 7.30 -8.48 0.10
N GLY A 83 6.91 -8.01 1.27
CA GLY A 83 7.76 -7.09 2.02
C GLY A 83 7.30 -6.90 3.46
N ARG A 84 7.72 -5.79 4.04
CA ARG A 84 7.39 -5.47 5.43
C ARG A 84 6.95 -4.02 5.56
N TYR A 85 5.94 -3.82 6.39
CA TYR A 85 5.57 -2.50 6.90
C TYR A 85 6.33 -2.23 8.19
N THR A 86 6.91 -1.05 8.28
CA THR A 86 7.46 -0.54 9.54
C THR A 86 6.92 0.86 9.78
N ALA A 87 6.60 1.16 11.02
CA ALA A 87 6.06 2.46 11.42
C ALA A 87 6.00 2.58 12.94
N VAL A 88 5.52 3.71 13.42
CA VAL A 88 5.15 3.91 14.82
C VAL A 88 3.73 4.44 14.85
N GLY A 89 2.86 3.82 15.65
CA GLY A 89 1.48 4.27 15.80
C GLY A 89 1.41 5.64 16.45
N LYS A 90 0.72 6.58 15.82
CA LYS A 90 0.58 7.94 16.37
C LYS A 90 -0.11 7.94 17.72
N LYS A 91 -1.14 7.12 17.87
CA LYS A 91 -1.94 7.05 19.08
C LYS A 91 -1.25 6.27 20.21
N THR A 92 -0.65 5.14 19.86
CA THR A 92 -0.10 4.20 20.85
C THR A 92 1.37 4.39 21.15
N GLY A 93 2.13 4.94 20.21
CA GLY A 93 3.59 4.96 20.28
C GLY A 93 4.24 3.59 20.07
N LEU A 94 3.43 2.56 19.73
CA LEU A 94 3.93 1.21 19.52
C LEU A 94 4.54 1.05 18.12
N PRO A 95 5.62 0.24 17.99
CA PRO A 95 6.19 -0.03 16.68
C PRO A 95 5.30 -0.99 15.90
N LEU A 96 5.23 -0.76 14.59
CA LEU A 96 4.67 -1.70 13.61
C LEU A 96 5.84 -2.33 12.88
N ASP A 97 5.87 -3.66 12.81
CA ASP A 97 6.84 -4.41 12.00
C ASP A 97 6.20 -5.73 11.61
N ILE A 98 5.51 -5.72 10.48
CA ILE A 98 4.69 -6.85 10.03
C ILE A 98 4.91 -7.14 8.55
N PRO A 99 4.74 -8.41 8.10
CA PRO A 99 4.85 -8.74 6.69
C PRO A 99 3.62 -8.30 5.90
N PHE A 100 3.83 -8.06 4.62
CA PHE A 100 2.73 -7.86 3.69
C PHE A 100 2.95 -8.61 2.39
N ALA A 101 1.87 -8.86 1.67
CA ALA A 101 1.88 -9.24 0.27
C ALA A 101 0.88 -8.36 -0.46
N HIS A 102 1.32 -7.76 -1.55
CA HIS A 102 0.48 -6.95 -2.41
C HIS A 102 0.38 -7.61 -3.78
N VAL A 103 -0.82 -7.62 -4.35
CA VAL A 103 -1.02 -8.10 -5.72
C VAL A 103 -1.55 -6.94 -6.57
N TRP A 104 -0.77 -6.56 -7.57
CA TRP A 104 -1.10 -5.51 -8.52
C TRP A 104 -1.48 -6.13 -9.85
N ARG A 105 -2.58 -5.65 -10.44
CA ARG A 105 -2.91 -5.98 -11.82
C ARG A 105 -2.71 -4.77 -12.71
N PHE A 106 -2.06 -4.98 -13.85
CA PHE A 106 -1.81 -3.95 -14.85
C PHE A 106 -2.64 -4.18 -16.10
N ARG A 107 -3.05 -3.09 -16.74
CA ARG A 107 -3.65 -3.09 -18.06
C ARG A 107 -3.23 -1.81 -18.76
N ASP A 108 -2.73 -1.94 -19.99
CA ASP A 108 -2.26 -0.80 -20.79
C ASP A 108 -1.25 0.07 -20.05
N GLY A 109 -0.34 -0.56 -19.31
CA GLY A 109 0.75 0.13 -18.60
C GLY A 109 0.35 0.84 -17.30
N ARG A 110 -0.88 0.64 -16.82
CA ARG A 110 -1.36 1.26 -15.58
C ARG A 110 -1.90 0.21 -14.61
N ALA A 111 -1.69 0.44 -13.33
CA ALA A 111 -2.21 -0.44 -12.30
C ALA A 111 -3.71 -0.20 -12.13
N VAL A 112 -4.52 -1.23 -12.42
CA VAL A 112 -5.99 -1.14 -12.39
C VAL A 112 -6.59 -1.83 -11.17
N ARG A 113 -5.82 -2.67 -10.46
CA ARG A 113 -6.30 -3.34 -9.24
C ARG A 113 -5.15 -3.58 -8.27
N PHE A 114 -5.45 -3.42 -7.00
CA PHE A 114 -4.54 -3.68 -5.89
C PHE A 114 -5.25 -4.50 -4.82
N HIS A 115 -4.58 -5.54 -4.33
CA HIS A 115 -5.02 -6.34 -3.19
C HIS A 115 -3.95 -6.30 -2.11
N GLN A 116 -4.35 -5.96 -0.88
CA GLN A 116 -3.48 -5.99 0.28
C GLN A 116 -3.75 -7.24 1.12
N PHE A 117 -2.67 -7.95 1.46
CA PHE A 117 -2.68 -9.03 2.45
C PHE A 117 -1.62 -8.70 3.50
N THR A 118 -1.98 -8.74 4.78
CA THR A 118 -1.05 -8.38 5.84
C THR A 118 -1.49 -8.99 7.18
N ASP A 119 -0.64 -8.87 8.19
CA ASP A 119 -0.98 -9.23 9.56
C ASP A 119 -1.89 -8.14 10.14
N THR A 120 -3.19 -8.36 10.03
CA THR A 120 -4.18 -7.37 10.48
C THR A 120 -4.19 -7.21 11.99
N ARG A 121 -3.89 -8.26 12.74
CA ARG A 121 -3.79 -8.19 14.20
C ARG A 121 -2.65 -7.25 14.63
N GLY A 122 -1.47 -7.44 14.06
CA GLY A 122 -0.32 -6.58 14.36
C GLY A 122 -0.58 -5.13 14.00
N TRP A 123 -1.23 -4.90 12.86
CA TRP A 123 -1.63 -3.55 12.43
C TRP A 123 -2.57 -2.91 13.46
N VAL A 124 -3.64 -3.60 13.85
CA VAL A 124 -4.64 -3.08 14.78
C VAL A 124 -4.06 -2.82 16.17
N GLU A 125 -3.21 -3.72 16.67
CA GLU A 125 -2.56 -3.55 17.97
C GLU A 125 -1.69 -2.29 18.01
N ALA A 126 -0.89 -2.04 16.98
CA ALA A 126 -0.03 -0.86 16.92
C ALA A 126 -0.82 0.42 16.63
N LEU A 127 -1.90 0.32 15.86
CA LEU A 127 -2.75 1.48 15.55
C LEU A 127 -3.52 1.96 16.78
N GLY A 128 -4.06 1.03 17.54
CA GLY A 128 -4.84 1.35 18.75
C GLY A 128 -6.32 1.46 18.52
#